data_7cba88683167ccd234ae959f8b3b8fa2
#
_entry.id   7cba88683167ccd234ae959f8b3b8fa2
#
_cell.length_a   1.000
_cell.length_b   1.000
_cell.length_c   1.000
_cell.angle_alpha   90.00
_cell.angle_beta   90.00
_cell.angle_gamma   90.00
#
_symmetry.space_group_name_H-M   'P 1'
#
loop_
_entity.id
_entity.type
_entity.pdbx_description
1 polymer ?
#
loop_
_entity_poly.entity_id
_entity_poly.type
_entity_poly.pdbx_seq_one_letter_code
_entity_poly.pdbx_strand_id
1 'polypeptide(L)'
;MIYIGCHLSVTNGYEAMGKTMLAFGGNTFAWFTRNPRGGKSKPINPEDAARLNTLVKENNFGPLVAHGSYTMNLCSANEETRNNGLEMLKQDMERMELVPGHYYNFHPGSHTGLGAEKGIELIAEGLNAVLRPEMNTIVLLETMAGKGSEVGKNFEELQQIIDRVTYKDKLGVCFDTCHVWDAGYDIVNDIDGVLTKFDKIIGLNRLKAVHFNDSKNDCGSHKDRHESLVME
;
A
#
# COMPACT_ATOMS: atom_id res chain seq x y z
N MET A 1 14.19 15.00 -5.86
CA MET A 1 13.15 15.78 -5.13
C MET A 1 12.48 14.82 -4.17
N ILE A 2 12.25 15.21 -2.92
CA ILE A 2 11.51 14.40 -1.94
C ILE A 2 10.04 14.79 -2.02
N TYR A 3 9.14 13.81 -1.99
CA TYR A 3 7.70 14.01 -1.94
C TYR A 3 7.22 13.70 -0.52
N ILE A 4 6.57 14.69 0.10
CA ILE A 4 6.08 14.61 1.48
C ILE A 4 4.61 15.02 1.51
N GLY A 5 3.82 14.25 2.25
CA GLY A 5 2.40 14.52 2.43
C GLY A 5 1.83 13.72 3.59
N CYS A 6 0.52 13.75 3.73
CA CYS A 6 -0.18 13.00 4.76
C CYS A 6 -1.39 12.25 4.19
N HIS A 7 -2.04 11.47 5.02
CA HIS A 7 -3.26 10.78 4.67
C HIS A 7 -4.45 11.73 4.73
N LEU A 8 -5.21 11.84 3.63
CA LEU A 8 -6.37 12.73 3.50
C LEU A 8 -7.68 11.96 3.36
N SER A 9 -8.76 12.62 3.74
CA SER A 9 -10.11 12.08 3.55
C SER A 9 -10.66 12.46 2.17
N VAL A 10 -11.17 11.47 1.43
CA VAL A 10 -11.85 11.66 0.14
C VAL A 10 -13.29 12.19 0.28
N THR A 11 -13.76 12.45 1.49
CA THR A 11 -15.16 12.80 1.77
C THR A 11 -15.63 14.03 0.99
N ASN A 12 -14.76 15.02 0.81
CA ASN A 12 -15.05 16.29 0.10
C ASN A 12 -14.66 16.24 -1.38
N GLY A 13 -14.25 15.07 -1.89
CA GLY A 13 -13.87 14.87 -3.29
C GLY A 13 -12.38 14.86 -3.54
N TYR A 14 -12.03 14.51 -4.78
CA TYR A 14 -10.65 14.33 -5.23
C TYR A 14 -9.89 15.65 -5.35
N GLU A 15 -10.45 16.64 -6.02
CA GLU A 15 -9.87 17.97 -6.14
C GLU A 15 -9.61 18.62 -4.76
N ALA A 16 -10.56 18.43 -3.82
CA ALA A 16 -10.44 18.96 -2.46
C ALA A 16 -9.23 18.40 -1.71
N MET A 17 -8.87 17.11 -1.90
CA MET A 17 -7.65 16.55 -1.33
C MET A 17 -6.40 17.26 -1.86
N GLY A 18 -6.32 17.47 -3.18
CA GLY A 18 -5.19 18.19 -3.78
C GLY A 18 -5.05 19.62 -3.24
N LYS A 19 -6.15 20.36 -3.14
CA LYS A 19 -6.19 21.73 -2.58
C LYS A 19 -5.76 21.75 -1.10
N THR A 20 -6.21 20.76 -0.33
CA THR A 20 -5.85 20.62 1.09
C THR A 20 -4.35 20.37 1.23
N MET A 21 -3.78 19.47 0.39
CA MET A 21 -2.35 19.19 0.45
C MET A 21 -1.50 20.41 0.07
N LEU A 22 -1.91 21.17 -0.95
CA LEU A 22 -1.24 22.44 -1.30
C LEU A 22 -1.26 23.43 -0.13
N ALA A 23 -2.39 23.55 0.57
CA ALA A 23 -2.50 24.43 1.74
C ALA A 23 -1.58 24.00 2.89
N PHE A 24 -1.29 22.69 3.02
CA PHE A 24 -0.32 22.16 3.99
C PHE A 24 1.15 22.31 3.54
N GLY A 25 1.39 22.71 2.30
CA GLY A 25 2.74 22.81 1.73
C GLY A 25 3.34 21.46 1.32
N GLY A 26 2.53 20.40 1.27
CA GLY A 26 2.95 19.09 0.76
C GLY A 26 2.87 18.98 -0.75
N ASN A 27 3.46 17.92 -1.30
CA ASN A 27 3.55 17.67 -2.73
C ASN A 27 3.22 16.22 -3.12
N THR A 28 2.61 15.46 -2.23
CA THR A 28 1.98 14.16 -2.42
C THR A 28 0.98 13.93 -1.29
N PHE A 29 0.14 12.91 -1.39
CA PHE A 29 -0.73 12.48 -0.30
C PHE A 29 -1.19 11.05 -0.48
N ALA A 30 -1.71 10.44 0.60
CA ALA A 30 -2.40 9.18 0.57
C ALA A 30 -3.90 9.35 0.87
N TRP A 31 -4.72 8.39 0.43
CA TRP A 31 -6.15 8.33 0.77
C TRP A 31 -6.66 6.90 0.69
N PHE A 32 -7.78 6.59 1.36
CA PHE A 32 -8.47 5.31 1.17
C PHE A 32 -9.42 5.38 -0.03
N THR A 33 -9.35 4.36 -0.91
CA THR A 33 -10.26 4.23 -2.08
C THR A 33 -11.72 4.02 -1.65
N ARG A 34 -11.94 3.48 -0.45
CA ARG A 34 -13.21 3.21 0.20
C ARG A 34 -13.07 3.36 1.71
N ASN A 35 -14.14 3.15 2.47
CA ASN A 35 -14.03 3.12 3.93
C ASN A 35 -12.96 2.08 4.35
N PRO A 36 -11.97 2.46 5.16
CA PRO A 36 -10.90 1.56 5.60
C PRO A 36 -11.40 0.32 6.35
N ARG A 37 -12.60 0.40 6.96
CA ARG A 37 -13.25 -0.73 7.64
C ARG A 37 -14.13 -1.57 6.72
N GLY A 38 -14.05 -1.38 5.41
CA GLY A 38 -14.83 -2.10 4.42
C GLY A 38 -16.14 -1.41 4.05
N GLY A 39 -16.92 -2.09 3.21
CA GLY A 39 -18.19 -1.61 2.70
C GLY A 39 -18.15 -1.17 1.24
N LYS A 40 -19.31 -0.78 0.72
CA LYS A 40 -19.45 -0.33 -0.66
C LYS A 40 -18.74 1.00 -0.89
N SER A 41 -17.96 1.09 -1.96
CA SER A 41 -17.34 2.35 -2.38
C SER A 41 -18.40 3.23 -3.07
N LYS A 42 -18.34 4.54 -2.86
CA LYS A 42 -19.15 5.49 -3.63
C LYS A 42 -18.58 5.61 -5.05
N PRO A 43 -19.42 5.82 -6.08
CA PRO A 43 -18.92 6.15 -7.41
C PRO A 43 -17.99 7.37 -7.36
N ILE A 44 -16.94 7.35 -8.16
CA ILE A 44 -16.09 8.54 -8.34
C ILE A 44 -16.80 9.44 -9.37
N ASN A 45 -16.80 10.74 -9.12
CA ASN A 45 -17.14 11.73 -10.13
C ASN A 45 -15.94 11.90 -11.09
N PRO A 46 -16.04 11.51 -12.36
CA PRO A 46 -14.92 11.61 -13.31
C PRO A 46 -14.41 13.04 -13.52
N GLU A 47 -15.29 14.04 -13.44
CA GLU A 47 -14.90 15.44 -13.58
C GLU A 47 -14.07 15.90 -12.39
N ASP A 48 -14.41 15.44 -11.19
CA ASP A 48 -13.65 15.75 -9.97
C ASP A 48 -12.26 15.10 -9.99
N ALA A 49 -12.17 13.83 -10.44
CA ALA A 49 -10.90 13.15 -10.68
C ALA A 49 -10.06 13.88 -11.75
N ALA A 50 -10.66 14.34 -12.83
CA ALA A 50 -9.98 15.11 -13.87
C ALA A 50 -9.42 16.45 -13.34
N ARG A 51 -10.17 17.15 -12.47
CA ARG A 51 -9.67 18.37 -11.80
C ARG A 51 -8.48 18.08 -10.87
N LEU A 52 -8.52 16.95 -10.13
CA LEU A 52 -7.33 16.54 -9.37
C LEU A 52 -6.13 16.29 -10.29
N ASN A 53 -6.30 15.55 -11.39
CA ASN A 53 -5.21 15.27 -12.33
C ASN A 53 -4.58 16.55 -12.88
N THR A 54 -5.39 17.57 -13.19
CA THR A 54 -4.92 18.89 -13.61
C THR A 54 -4.12 19.58 -12.51
N LEU A 55 -4.66 19.63 -11.30
CA LEU A 55 -4.01 20.25 -10.13
C LEU A 55 -2.66 19.60 -9.81
N VAL A 56 -2.60 18.26 -9.82
CA VAL A 56 -1.37 17.48 -9.57
C VAL A 56 -0.29 17.83 -10.59
N LYS A 57 -0.65 17.91 -11.86
CA LYS A 57 0.27 18.26 -12.94
C LYS A 57 0.76 19.70 -12.85
N GLU A 58 -0.14 20.65 -12.64
CA GLU A 58 0.19 22.09 -12.57
C GLU A 58 1.09 22.44 -11.37
N ASN A 59 0.99 21.69 -10.28
CA ASN A 59 1.74 21.92 -9.05
C ASN A 59 2.90 20.96 -8.82
N ASN A 60 3.29 20.18 -9.84
CA ASN A 60 4.42 19.24 -9.78
C ASN A 60 4.37 18.28 -8.60
N PHE A 61 3.20 17.74 -8.30
CA PHE A 61 3.07 16.70 -7.30
C PHE A 61 3.84 15.43 -7.72
N GLY A 62 4.35 14.72 -6.71
CA GLY A 62 4.81 13.36 -6.89
C GLY A 62 3.66 12.37 -7.07
N PRO A 63 3.97 11.08 -7.26
CA PRO A 63 2.96 10.04 -7.28
C PRO A 63 2.13 10.06 -5.99
N LEU A 64 0.82 9.99 -6.13
CA LEU A 64 -0.11 9.85 -5.02
C LEU A 64 -0.25 8.37 -4.62
N VAL A 65 -0.68 8.09 -3.39
CA VAL A 65 -0.82 6.73 -2.88
C VAL A 65 -2.25 6.46 -2.43
N ALA A 66 -3.01 5.73 -3.23
CA ALA A 66 -4.29 5.20 -2.77
C ALA A 66 -4.06 3.99 -1.86
N HIS A 67 -4.88 3.82 -0.84
CA HIS A 67 -4.80 2.69 0.07
C HIS A 67 -6.07 1.84 0.01
N GLY A 68 -5.90 0.52 -0.10
CA GLY A 68 -6.97 -0.44 -0.02
C GLY A 68 -7.59 -0.52 1.38
N SER A 69 -8.79 -1.09 1.46
CA SER A 69 -9.43 -1.31 2.77
C SER A 69 -8.65 -2.34 3.60
N TYR A 70 -8.55 -2.12 4.91
CA TYR A 70 -7.97 -3.10 5.86
C TYR A 70 -8.73 -4.44 5.93
N THR A 71 -9.97 -4.47 5.41
CA THR A 71 -10.76 -5.71 5.35
C THR A 71 -10.49 -6.54 4.10
N MET A 72 -9.70 -6.01 3.15
CA MET A 72 -9.29 -6.75 1.97
C MET A 72 -8.27 -7.83 2.36
N ASN A 73 -8.57 -9.08 2.04
CA ASN A 73 -7.69 -10.20 2.33
C ASN A 73 -7.73 -11.23 1.21
N LEU A 74 -6.69 -11.24 0.38
CA LEU A 74 -6.58 -12.12 -0.78
C LEU A 74 -6.17 -13.56 -0.43
N CYS A 75 -5.76 -13.82 0.82
CA CYS A 75 -5.20 -15.11 1.22
C CYS A 75 -5.89 -15.76 2.43
N SER A 76 -7.06 -15.28 2.82
CA SER A 76 -7.84 -15.90 3.91
C SER A 76 -8.16 -17.39 3.62
N ALA A 77 -8.21 -18.23 4.65
CA ALA A 77 -8.73 -19.60 4.53
C ALA A 77 -10.21 -19.62 4.11
N ASN A 78 -10.97 -18.58 4.48
CA ASN A 78 -12.35 -18.43 4.06
C ASN A 78 -12.44 -17.93 2.61
N GLU A 79 -13.03 -18.72 1.73
CA GLU A 79 -13.15 -18.44 0.31
C GLU A 79 -14.00 -17.20 0.01
N GLU A 80 -15.09 -16.99 0.74
CA GLU A 80 -15.94 -15.81 0.59
C GLU A 80 -15.16 -14.54 0.91
N THR A 81 -14.34 -14.54 1.96
CA THR A 81 -13.45 -13.41 2.30
C THR A 81 -12.44 -13.14 1.19
N ARG A 82 -11.84 -14.19 0.59
CA ARG A 82 -10.93 -14.04 -0.55
C ARG A 82 -11.62 -13.44 -1.78
N ASN A 83 -12.79 -13.98 -2.12
CA ASN A 83 -13.57 -13.51 -3.28
C ASN A 83 -13.99 -12.04 -3.10
N ASN A 84 -14.42 -11.66 -1.90
CA ASN A 84 -14.73 -10.27 -1.57
C ASN A 84 -13.47 -9.38 -1.67
N GLY A 85 -12.32 -9.85 -1.20
CA GLY A 85 -11.04 -9.15 -1.33
C GLY A 85 -10.63 -8.93 -2.80
N LEU A 86 -10.78 -9.97 -3.62
CA LEU A 86 -10.50 -9.89 -5.06
C LEU A 86 -11.43 -8.90 -5.78
N GLU A 87 -12.70 -8.91 -5.44
CA GLU A 87 -13.66 -7.97 -6.01
C GLU A 87 -13.36 -6.52 -5.60
N MET A 88 -12.96 -6.31 -4.33
CA MET A 88 -12.49 -4.98 -3.88
C MET A 88 -11.28 -4.53 -4.68
N LEU A 89 -10.29 -5.40 -4.91
CA LEU A 89 -9.09 -5.07 -5.67
C LEU A 89 -9.43 -4.69 -7.13
N LYS A 90 -10.31 -5.45 -7.79
CA LYS A 90 -10.77 -5.14 -9.15
C LYS A 90 -11.39 -3.74 -9.25
N GLN A 91 -12.36 -3.48 -8.36
CA GLN A 91 -13.04 -2.18 -8.31
C GLN A 91 -12.09 -1.03 -8.00
N ASP A 92 -11.12 -1.26 -7.11
CA ASP A 92 -10.14 -0.23 -6.77
C ASP A 92 -9.19 0.04 -7.95
N MET A 93 -8.78 -0.97 -8.71
CA MET A 93 -7.98 -0.77 -9.92
C MET A 93 -8.74 0.04 -10.99
N GLU A 94 -10.01 -0.26 -11.23
CA GLU A 94 -10.86 0.54 -12.14
C GLU A 94 -10.94 2.00 -11.70
N ARG A 95 -11.00 2.24 -10.40
CA ARG A 95 -11.03 3.60 -9.82
C ARG A 95 -9.68 4.32 -10.00
N MET A 96 -8.58 3.60 -9.86
CA MET A 96 -7.23 4.16 -10.03
C MET A 96 -6.98 4.62 -11.46
N GLU A 97 -7.58 3.98 -12.46
CA GLU A 97 -7.45 4.41 -13.85
C GLU A 97 -8.15 5.77 -14.16
N LEU A 98 -8.96 6.29 -13.23
CA LEU A 98 -9.47 7.67 -13.30
C LEU A 98 -8.44 8.71 -12.79
N VAL A 99 -7.46 8.26 -12.03
CA VAL A 99 -6.31 9.05 -11.53
C VAL A 99 -5.01 8.33 -11.92
N PRO A 100 -4.68 8.29 -13.22
CA PRO A 100 -3.60 7.45 -13.75
C PRO A 100 -2.21 7.90 -13.32
N GLY A 101 -1.25 6.96 -13.31
CA GLY A 101 0.16 7.23 -13.02
C GLY A 101 0.49 7.32 -11.53
N HIS A 102 -0.40 6.86 -10.67
CA HIS A 102 -0.24 6.84 -9.23
C HIS A 102 -0.14 5.42 -8.67
N TYR A 103 0.04 5.30 -7.36
CA TYR A 103 0.25 4.04 -6.67
C TYR A 103 -1.01 3.59 -5.94
N TYR A 104 -1.22 2.28 -5.91
CA TYR A 104 -2.23 1.65 -5.08
C TYR A 104 -1.55 0.71 -4.09
N ASN A 105 -1.60 1.05 -2.82
CA ASN A 105 -1.02 0.30 -1.72
C ASN A 105 -2.07 -0.57 -1.01
N PHE A 106 -1.69 -1.77 -0.60
CA PHE A 106 -2.56 -2.62 0.22
C PHE A 106 -1.75 -3.57 1.10
N HIS A 107 -2.36 -4.00 2.20
CA HIS A 107 -1.83 -5.07 3.03
C HIS A 107 -1.99 -6.40 2.30
N PRO A 108 -0.92 -7.19 2.09
CA PRO A 108 -1.02 -8.47 1.36
C PRO A 108 -2.08 -9.42 1.91
N GLY A 109 -2.30 -9.40 3.23
CA GLY A 109 -3.36 -10.14 3.91
C GLY A 109 -2.87 -11.11 4.97
N SER A 110 -3.80 -11.92 5.49
CA SER A 110 -3.55 -12.92 6.52
C SER A 110 -4.03 -14.29 6.06
N HIS A 111 -3.16 -15.28 6.12
CA HIS A 111 -3.44 -16.64 5.63
C HIS A 111 -4.41 -17.46 6.51
N THR A 112 -4.72 -16.98 7.70
CA THR A 112 -5.74 -17.52 8.64
C THR A 112 -5.72 -19.05 8.80
N GLY A 113 -4.51 -19.62 8.91
CA GLY A 113 -4.29 -21.06 9.13
C GLY A 113 -3.82 -21.88 7.93
N LEU A 114 -3.82 -21.32 6.69
CA LEU A 114 -3.34 -22.03 5.50
C LEU A 114 -1.80 -22.16 5.42
N GLY A 115 -1.07 -21.37 6.21
CA GLY A 115 0.39 -21.23 6.10
C GLY A 115 0.82 -20.15 5.12
N ALA A 116 2.01 -19.60 5.36
CA ALA A 116 2.53 -18.46 4.59
C ALA A 116 2.71 -18.79 3.10
N GLU A 117 3.23 -19.97 2.75
CA GLU A 117 3.44 -20.38 1.36
C GLU A 117 2.13 -20.38 0.56
N LYS A 118 1.05 -20.96 1.11
CA LYS A 118 -0.27 -20.92 0.46
C LYS A 118 -0.86 -19.52 0.44
N GLY A 119 -0.59 -18.71 1.46
CA GLY A 119 -0.96 -17.30 1.46
C GLY A 119 -0.30 -16.51 0.32
N ILE A 120 1.00 -16.68 0.13
CA ILE A 120 1.77 -16.08 -0.96
C ILE A 120 1.21 -16.48 -2.33
N GLU A 121 0.92 -17.76 -2.53
CA GLU A 121 0.33 -18.30 -3.77
C GLU A 121 -1.02 -17.60 -4.07
N LEU A 122 -1.93 -17.56 -3.10
CA LEU A 122 -3.25 -16.97 -3.26
C LEU A 122 -3.21 -15.45 -3.53
N ILE A 123 -2.29 -14.72 -2.88
CA ILE A 123 -2.08 -13.29 -3.15
C ILE A 123 -1.63 -13.09 -4.60
N ALA A 124 -0.65 -13.88 -5.05
CA ALA A 124 -0.15 -13.80 -6.42
C ALA A 124 -1.22 -14.18 -7.46
N GLU A 125 -2.05 -15.19 -7.20
CA GLU A 125 -3.20 -15.54 -8.02
C GLU A 125 -4.19 -14.38 -8.13
N GLY A 126 -4.53 -13.74 -7.01
CA GLY A 126 -5.41 -12.57 -6.98
C GLY A 126 -4.85 -11.41 -7.80
N LEU A 127 -3.56 -11.11 -7.67
CA LEU A 127 -2.88 -10.06 -8.46
C LEU A 127 -2.86 -10.43 -9.96
N ASN A 128 -2.55 -11.67 -10.31
CA ASN A 128 -2.57 -12.14 -11.70
C ASN A 128 -3.98 -12.09 -12.33
N ALA A 129 -5.02 -12.25 -11.53
CA ALA A 129 -6.40 -12.14 -12.02
C ALA A 129 -6.81 -10.69 -12.34
N VAL A 130 -6.13 -9.70 -11.75
CA VAL A 130 -6.51 -8.28 -11.86
C VAL A 130 -5.56 -7.48 -12.72
N LEU A 131 -4.26 -7.64 -12.53
CA LEU A 131 -3.27 -6.84 -13.25
C LEU A 131 -3.29 -7.07 -14.76
N ARG A 132 -3.09 -5.99 -15.52
CA ARG A 132 -3.03 -5.98 -16.99
C ARG A 132 -1.86 -5.10 -17.42
N PRO A 133 -1.24 -5.37 -18.57
CA PRO A 133 -0.06 -4.61 -19.03
C PRO A 133 -0.39 -3.14 -19.36
N GLU A 134 -1.62 -2.85 -19.77
CA GLU A 134 -2.08 -1.50 -20.11
C GLU A 134 -2.39 -0.59 -18.92
N MET A 135 -2.50 -1.12 -17.72
CA MET A 135 -2.77 -0.32 -16.53
C MET A 135 -1.66 0.69 -16.25
N ASN A 136 -2.05 1.90 -15.86
CA ASN A 136 -1.13 2.97 -15.49
C ASN A 136 -0.77 2.96 -14.00
N THR A 137 -1.52 2.20 -13.21
CA THR A 137 -1.34 2.10 -11.77
C THR A 137 -0.25 1.08 -11.42
N ILE A 138 0.64 1.44 -10.52
CA ILE A 138 1.59 0.51 -9.87
C ILE A 138 0.98 0.08 -8.54
N VAL A 139 0.86 -1.23 -8.34
CA VAL A 139 0.35 -1.80 -7.08
C VAL A 139 1.51 -2.02 -6.11
N LEU A 140 1.36 -1.53 -4.88
CA LEU A 140 2.36 -1.67 -3.84
C LEU A 140 1.94 -2.75 -2.83
N LEU A 141 2.85 -3.67 -2.58
CA LEU A 141 2.76 -4.57 -1.44
C LEU A 141 3.33 -3.84 -0.23
N GLU A 142 2.53 -3.70 0.83
CA GLU A 142 3.03 -3.10 2.05
C GLU A 142 3.84 -4.10 2.87
N THR A 143 4.94 -3.64 3.47
CA THR A 143 5.65 -4.42 4.49
C THR A 143 4.76 -4.59 5.72
N MET A 144 4.70 -5.80 6.31
CA MET A 144 3.79 -6.13 7.40
C MET A 144 4.53 -6.41 8.70
N ALA A 145 3.88 -6.12 9.83
CA ALA A 145 4.43 -6.35 11.17
C ALA A 145 4.56 -7.85 11.55
N GLY A 146 3.86 -8.74 10.82
CA GLY A 146 3.82 -10.16 11.14
C GLY A 146 2.86 -10.51 12.27
N LYS A 147 1.83 -9.67 12.47
CA LYS A 147 0.80 -9.90 13.48
C LYS A 147 -0.04 -11.12 13.12
N GLY A 148 -0.07 -12.11 14.01
CA GLY A 148 -0.83 -13.33 13.80
C GLY A 148 -0.38 -14.11 12.56
N SER A 149 -1.20 -14.15 11.52
CA SER A 149 -0.96 -14.88 10.27
C SER A 149 -0.76 -13.97 9.06
N GLU A 150 -0.30 -12.74 9.26
CA GLU A 150 0.02 -11.81 8.17
C GLU A 150 1.11 -12.34 7.26
N VAL A 151 0.94 -12.10 5.95
CA VAL A 151 1.91 -12.39 4.90
C VAL A 151 2.60 -11.09 4.51
N GLY A 152 3.89 -11.13 4.22
CA GLY A 152 4.69 -9.94 3.90
C GLY A 152 5.45 -9.36 5.10
N LYS A 153 5.59 -10.13 6.18
CA LYS A 153 6.33 -9.76 7.40
C LYS A 153 7.85 -9.73 7.22
N ASN A 154 8.35 -10.26 6.14
CA ASN A 154 9.76 -10.17 5.77
C ASN A 154 9.89 -9.93 4.26
N PHE A 155 11.04 -9.45 3.85
CA PHE A 155 11.29 -9.09 2.45
C PHE A 155 11.26 -10.30 1.52
N GLU A 156 11.61 -11.48 2.03
CA GLU A 156 11.58 -12.74 1.32
C GLU A 156 10.14 -13.14 0.92
N GLU A 157 9.15 -12.96 1.80
CA GLU A 157 7.73 -13.23 1.49
C GLU A 157 7.21 -12.27 0.42
N LEU A 158 7.55 -10.98 0.51
CA LEU A 158 7.19 -9.99 -0.52
C LEU A 158 7.81 -10.33 -1.87
N GLN A 159 9.09 -10.71 -1.88
CA GLN A 159 9.77 -11.12 -3.12
C GLN A 159 9.14 -12.37 -3.71
N GLN A 160 8.76 -13.34 -2.89
CA GLN A 160 8.08 -14.54 -3.35
C GLN A 160 6.71 -14.26 -3.99
N ILE A 161 5.96 -13.27 -3.48
CA ILE A 161 4.73 -12.80 -4.13
C ILE A 161 5.07 -12.20 -5.50
N ILE A 162 6.04 -11.28 -5.55
CA ILE A 162 6.47 -10.61 -6.79
C ILE A 162 6.91 -11.63 -7.84
N ASP A 163 7.65 -12.67 -7.43
CA ASP A 163 8.16 -13.69 -8.35
C ASP A 163 7.06 -14.51 -9.02
N ARG A 164 5.90 -14.68 -8.37
CA ARG A 164 4.74 -15.42 -8.86
C ARG A 164 3.78 -14.58 -9.70
N VAL A 165 3.99 -13.26 -9.77
CA VAL A 165 3.13 -12.36 -10.55
C VAL A 165 3.68 -12.18 -11.97
N THR A 166 2.80 -12.26 -12.97
CA THR A 166 3.15 -12.17 -14.39
C THR A 166 3.66 -10.77 -14.75
N TYR A 167 2.92 -9.73 -14.35
CA TYR A 167 3.26 -8.32 -14.62
C TYR A 167 4.04 -7.71 -13.47
N LYS A 168 5.27 -8.18 -13.25
CA LYS A 168 6.15 -7.75 -12.16
C LYS A 168 6.51 -6.26 -12.20
N ASP A 169 6.49 -5.68 -13.39
CA ASP A 169 6.70 -4.25 -13.64
C ASP A 169 5.57 -3.37 -13.08
N LYS A 170 4.38 -3.96 -12.85
CA LYS A 170 3.24 -3.31 -12.19
C LYS A 170 3.27 -3.42 -10.67
N LEU A 171 4.33 -3.99 -10.09
CA LEU A 171 4.48 -4.14 -8.64
C LEU A 171 5.63 -3.30 -8.10
N GLY A 172 5.37 -2.72 -6.93
CA GLY A 172 6.35 -2.09 -6.06
C GLY A 172 6.12 -2.48 -4.61
N VAL A 173 6.82 -1.81 -3.71
CA VAL A 173 6.70 -2.00 -2.26
C VAL A 173 6.47 -0.65 -1.60
N CYS A 174 5.57 -0.64 -0.62
CA CYS A 174 5.43 0.40 0.36
C CYS A 174 6.10 -0.05 1.65
N PHE A 175 7.07 0.73 2.13
CA PHE A 175 7.83 0.44 3.34
C PHE A 175 7.16 1.20 4.50
N ASP A 176 6.45 0.49 5.38
CA ASP A 176 5.91 1.08 6.60
C ASP A 176 6.94 0.93 7.73
N THR A 177 7.37 2.05 8.30
CA THR A 177 8.43 2.05 9.32
C THR A 177 8.01 1.40 10.62
N CYS A 178 6.74 1.54 11.05
CA CYS A 178 6.19 0.83 12.19
C CYS A 178 6.17 -0.69 11.93
N HIS A 179 5.70 -1.11 10.75
CA HIS A 179 5.59 -2.53 10.43
C HIS A 179 6.94 -3.24 10.37
N VAL A 180 7.94 -2.63 9.72
CA VAL A 180 9.28 -3.25 9.66
C VAL A 180 9.96 -3.30 11.02
N TRP A 181 9.79 -2.27 11.86
CA TRP A 181 10.25 -2.27 13.24
C TRP A 181 9.60 -3.41 14.04
N ASP A 182 8.28 -3.49 13.99
CA ASP A 182 7.52 -4.54 14.66
C ASP A 182 7.82 -5.94 14.12
N ALA A 183 8.23 -6.06 12.85
CA ALA A 183 8.68 -7.31 12.24
C ALA A 183 10.12 -7.72 12.64
N GLY A 184 10.84 -6.85 13.34
CA GLY A 184 12.19 -7.14 13.87
C GLY A 184 13.36 -6.58 13.07
N TYR A 185 13.10 -5.65 12.14
CA TYR A 185 14.15 -4.91 11.46
C TYR A 185 14.51 -3.64 12.26
N ASP A 186 15.72 -3.57 12.77
CA ASP A 186 16.21 -2.44 13.59
C ASP A 186 16.51 -1.20 12.71
N ILE A 187 15.47 -0.49 12.32
CA ILE A 187 15.60 0.74 11.53
C ILE A 187 16.09 1.95 12.33
N VAL A 188 16.17 1.83 13.65
CA VAL A 188 16.65 2.91 14.52
C VAL A 188 18.19 2.90 14.61
N ASN A 189 18.79 1.73 14.78
CA ASN A 189 20.23 1.62 14.96
C ASN A 189 20.97 1.17 13.69
N ASP A 190 20.29 0.50 12.74
CA ASP A 190 20.89 -0.07 11.52
C ASP A 190 20.00 0.09 10.27
N ILE A 191 19.55 1.31 10.00
CA ILE A 191 18.74 1.57 8.79
C ILE A 191 19.48 1.21 7.50
N ASP A 192 20.78 1.44 7.42
CA ASP A 192 21.60 1.14 6.24
C ASP A 192 21.70 -0.37 6.01
N GLY A 193 21.85 -1.16 7.07
CA GLY A 193 21.82 -2.63 6.98
C GLY A 193 20.45 -3.16 6.53
N VAL A 194 19.37 -2.59 7.07
CA VAL A 194 17.99 -2.94 6.67
C VAL A 194 17.75 -2.62 5.19
N LEU A 195 18.14 -1.43 4.72
CA LEU A 195 18.00 -1.03 3.33
C LEU A 195 18.89 -1.85 2.40
N THR A 196 20.10 -2.21 2.83
CA THR A 196 20.99 -3.12 2.10
C THR A 196 20.35 -4.51 1.94
N LYS A 197 19.73 -5.04 3.00
CA LYS A 197 18.99 -6.29 2.94
C LYS A 197 17.80 -6.20 2.00
N PHE A 198 17.04 -5.11 2.06
CA PHE A 198 15.92 -4.85 1.15
C PHE A 198 16.39 -4.81 -0.31
N ASP A 199 17.47 -4.08 -0.59
CA ASP A 199 18.02 -3.98 -1.96
C ASP A 199 18.46 -5.32 -2.50
N LYS A 200 19.14 -6.12 -1.68
CA LYS A 200 19.60 -7.46 -2.07
C LYS A 200 18.46 -8.43 -2.41
N ILE A 201 17.32 -8.33 -1.71
CA ILE A 201 16.21 -9.28 -1.84
C ILE A 201 15.20 -8.80 -2.88
N ILE A 202 14.78 -7.54 -2.80
CA ILE A 202 13.68 -6.97 -3.59
C ILE A 202 14.20 -6.00 -4.66
N GLY A 203 15.22 -5.19 -4.29
CA GLY A 203 15.74 -4.10 -5.11
C GLY A 203 15.14 -2.75 -4.69
N LEU A 204 15.99 -1.74 -4.43
CA LEU A 204 15.56 -0.38 -4.07
C LEU A 204 14.73 0.29 -5.17
N ASN A 205 14.88 -0.12 -6.43
CA ASN A 205 14.06 0.37 -7.53
C ASN A 205 12.56 0.04 -7.38
N ARG A 206 12.20 -0.96 -6.54
CA ARG A 206 10.83 -1.33 -6.21
C ARG A 206 10.29 -0.60 -4.98
N LEU A 207 11.11 0.07 -4.21
CA LEU A 207 10.66 0.94 -3.11
C LEU A 207 10.04 2.20 -3.71
N LYS A 208 8.71 2.31 -3.63
CA LYS A 208 7.95 3.39 -4.28
C LYS A 208 7.35 4.37 -3.30
N ALA A 209 7.03 3.92 -2.10
CA ALA A 209 6.46 4.76 -1.04
C ALA A 209 6.98 4.32 0.33
N VAL A 210 6.96 5.26 1.25
CA VAL A 210 7.23 5.01 2.67
C VAL A 210 6.04 5.54 3.47
N HIS A 211 5.42 4.69 4.28
CA HIS A 211 4.56 5.10 5.36
C HIS A 211 5.45 5.39 6.57
N PHE A 212 5.59 6.66 6.89
CA PHE A 212 6.45 7.10 7.97
C PHE A 212 5.66 7.16 9.28
N ASN A 213 5.68 6.06 10.01
CA ASN A 213 4.95 5.86 11.27
C ASN A 213 5.90 5.46 12.38
N ASP A 214 5.63 5.91 13.60
CA ASP A 214 6.30 5.41 14.80
C ASP A 214 5.55 4.20 15.38
N SER A 215 6.21 3.42 16.22
CA SER A 215 5.62 2.26 16.90
C SER A 215 5.54 2.48 18.41
N LYS A 216 4.41 2.04 19.02
CA LYS A 216 4.23 1.96 20.48
C LYS A 216 5.00 0.82 21.13
N ASN A 217 5.67 -0.01 20.37
CA ASN A 217 6.20 -1.28 20.83
C ASN A 217 7.70 -1.39 20.56
N ASP A 218 8.33 -2.34 21.24
CA ASP A 218 9.72 -2.72 20.99
C ASP A 218 9.87 -3.43 19.63
N CYS A 219 11.08 -3.38 19.10
CA CYS A 219 11.46 -4.07 17.89
C CYS A 219 11.13 -5.57 17.96
N GLY A 220 10.50 -6.10 16.92
CA GLY A 220 10.13 -7.52 16.86
C GLY A 220 8.87 -7.89 17.67
N SER A 221 8.07 -6.93 18.05
CA SER A 221 6.86 -7.17 18.87
C SER A 221 5.71 -7.83 18.12
N HIS A 222 5.65 -7.72 16.78
CA HIS A 222 4.58 -8.22 15.91
C HIS A 222 3.17 -7.73 16.29
N LYS A 223 3.03 -6.45 16.65
CA LYS A 223 1.74 -5.91 17.17
C LYS A 223 1.02 -4.94 16.26
N ASP A 224 1.74 -4.20 15.42
CA ASP A 224 1.20 -3.16 14.57
C ASP A 224 0.34 -2.16 15.37
N ARG A 225 1.01 -1.25 16.06
CA ARG A 225 0.40 -0.16 16.82
C ARG A 225 1.18 1.12 16.61
N HIS A 226 0.66 1.95 15.71
CA HIS A 226 1.25 3.25 15.40
C HIS A 226 1.21 4.19 16.61
N GLU A 227 2.29 4.95 16.77
CA GLU A 227 2.38 6.10 17.66
C GLU A 227 2.42 7.38 16.82
N SER A 228 2.09 8.49 17.46
CA SER A 228 2.27 9.80 16.85
C SER A 228 3.76 10.09 16.73
N LEU A 229 4.18 10.61 15.58
CA LEU A 229 5.54 11.15 15.45
C LEU A 229 5.67 12.33 16.42
N VAL A 230 6.44 12.14 17.48
CA VAL A 230 6.74 13.20 18.44
C VAL A 230 8.07 13.80 18.01
N MET A 231 8.04 15.08 17.63
CA MET A 231 9.26 15.87 17.56
C MET A 231 9.54 16.38 18.96
N GLU A 232 10.45 15.72 19.70
CA GLU A 232 11.04 16.27 20.90
C GLU A 232 12.09 17.34 20.58
#